data_582e5270df1a9122805352115f944106
#
_entry.id   582e5270df1a9122805352115f944106
#
_cell.length_a   1.000
_cell.length_b   1.000
_cell.length_c   1.000
_cell.angle_alpha   90.00
_cell.angle_beta   90.00
_cell.angle_gamma   90.00
#
_symmetry.space_group_name_H-M   'P 1'
#
loop_
_entity.id
_entity.type
_entity.pdbx_description
1 polymer ?
#
loop_
_entity_poly.entity_id
_entity_poly.type
_entity_poly.pdbx_seq_one_letter_code
_entity_poly.pdbx_strand_id
1 'polypeptide(L)'
;MYNRILVAYDGSDYSRAALIESANRIKRRGGKLIIVNSVYFDEEEFGNKPEQLEKRMEAGRKIISEAREMVSREFAIEAESFVSEGEPPEVIASTAREKGVDLIAMGTHGRRGIKRFIMGSVTSGVIGHASCDVLVVKKPCTQCTGAFASILLPFDGSDFSKKALSHAYALAKDEGAEITALYVIPRYEEMIGFMKTDSIRKSLYSEAERIIEMAKQDISSNGVTLATSIEEGNAGDKIIETANKMKNDLIVMGSYGWRGVNKAILGSTTERVIMNSSCPILVVK
;
A
#
# COMPACT_ATOMS: atom_id res chain seq x y z
N MET A 1 -3.12 -9.62 -12.85
CA MET A 1 -3.66 -8.41 -12.25
C MET A 1 -2.58 -7.35 -12.41
N TYR A 2 -2.72 -6.09 -12.36
CA TYR A 2 -1.72 -5.00 -12.48
C TYR A 2 -0.77 -5.09 -13.68
N ASN A 3 -1.20 -4.51 -14.80
CA ASN A 3 -0.44 -4.52 -16.07
C ASN A 3 0.25 -3.17 -16.36
N ARG A 4 -0.14 -2.09 -15.70
CA ARG A 4 0.43 -0.76 -15.85
C ARG A 4 0.77 -0.18 -14.48
N ILE A 5 2.05 -0.23 -14.13
CA ILE A 5 2.53 0.19 -12.81
C ILE A 5 3.25 1.53 -12.95
N LEU A 6 2.79 2.53 -12.18
CA LEU A 6 3.47 3.80 -12.00
C LEU A 6 4.28 3.78 -10.71
N VAL A 7 5.56 4.04 -10.79
CA VAL A 7 6.44 4.17 -9.64
C VAL A 7 6.70 5.65 -9.36
N ALA A 8 6.31 6.11 -8.17
CA ALA A 8 6.71 7.42 -7.67
C ALA A 8 8.15 7.34 -7.15
N TYR A 9 9.08 8.00 -7.85
CA TYR A 9 10.51 7.82 -7.62
C TYR A 9 11.22 9.13 -7.35
N ASP A 10 11.83 9.24 -6.19
CA ASP A 10 12.61 10.41 -5.77
C ASP A 10 14.11 10.12 -5.53
N GLY A 11 14.54 8.87 -5.80
CA GLY A 11 15.91 8.41 -5.59
C GLY A 11 16.22 8.01 -4.15
N SER A 12 15.24 8.00 -3.23
CA SER A 12 15.40 7.45 -1.88
C SER A 12 15.43 5.93 -1.88
N ASP A 13 15.97 5.32 -0.82
CA ASP A 13 15.98 3.86 -0.65
C ASP A 13 14.56 3.26 -0.65
N TYR A 14 13.58 4.01 -0.14
CA TYR A 14 12.18 3.59 -0.12
C TYR A 14 11.57 3.57 -1.52
N SER A 15 11.79 4.61 -2.31
CA SER A 15 11.30 4.65 -3.71
C SER A 15 12.05 3.64 -4.59
N ARG A 16 13.34 3.40 -4.31
CA ARG A 16 14.11 2.34 -4.98
C ARG A 16 13.55 0.96 -4.66
N ALA A 17 13.13 0.71 -3.41
CA ALA A 17 12.47 -0.54 -3.04
C ALA A 17 11.17 -0.75 -3.83
N ALA A 18 10.35 0.29 -3.96
CA ALA A 18 9.12 0.24 -4.76
C ALA A 18 9.40 -0.02 -6.25
N LEU A 19 10.48 0.58 -6.79
CA LEU A 19 10.91 0.37 -8.17
C LEU A 19 11.34 -1.09 -8.42
N ILE A 20 12.14 -1.65 -7.53
CA ILE A 20 12.61 -3.05 -7.62
C ILE A 20 11.43 -4.02 -7.54
N GLU A 21 10.50 -3.81 -6.59
CA GLU A 21 9.29 -4.65 -6.47
C GLU A 21 8.46 -4.61 -7.75
N SER A 22 8.22 -3.40 -8.29
CA SER A 22 7.47 -3.20 -9.53
C SER A 22 8.17 -3.81 -10.74
N ALA A 23 9.49 -3.66 -10.84
CA ALA A 23 10.28 -4.22 -11.94
C ALA A 23 10.27 -5.76 -11.93
N ASN A 24 10.43 -6.39 -10.76
CA ASN A 24 10.30 -7.84 -10.62
C ASN A 24 8.92 -8.34 -11.09
N ARG A 25 7.86 -7.61 -10.70
CA ARG A 25 6.50 -7.94 -11.11
C ARG A 25 6.31 -7.85 -12.62
N ILE A 26 6.74 -6.76 -13.24
CA ILE A 26 6.67 -6.56 -14.70
C ILE A 26 7.53 -7.60 -15.43
N LYS A 27 8.74 -7.90 -14.93
CA LYS A 27 9.59 -8.96 -15.50
C LYS A 27 8.92 -10.31 -15.51
N ARG A 28 8.18 -10.63 -14.45
CA ARG A 28 7.50 -11.92 -14.31
C ARG A 28 6.22 -12.01 -15.14
N ARG A 29 5.41 -10.95 -15.17
CA ARG A 29 4.04 -10.96 -15.70
C ARG A 29 3.87 -10.23 -17.03
N GLY A 30 4.86 -9.46 -17.43
CA GLY A 30 4.75 -8.50 -18.51
C GLY A 30 4.00 -7.24 -18.07
N GLY A 31 3.79 -6.36 -19.02
CA GLY A 31 3.09 -5.09 -18.77
C GLY A 31 3.98 -3.88 -19.02
N LYS A 32 3.59 -2.74 -18.46
CA LYS A 32 4.30 -1.47 -18.62
C LYS A 32 4.72 -0.90 -17.29
N LEU A 33 5.98 -0.48 -17.19
CA LEU A 33 6.53 0.24 -16.05
C LEU A 33 6.68 1.71 -16.43
N ILE A 34 6.16 2.58 -15.58
CA ILE A 34 6.22 4.02 -15.71
C ILE A 34 6.90 4.57 -14.48
N ILE A 35 7.86 5.46 -14.62
CA ILE A 35 8.59 6.07 -13.51
C ILE A 35 8.30 7.57 -13.53
N VAL A 36 7.81 8.13 -12.43
CA VAL A 36 7.56 9.57 -12.31
C VAL A 36 8.36 10.18 -11.17
N ASN A 37 8.99 11.31 -11.43
CA ASN A 37 9.56 12.19 -10.42
C ASN A 37 8.82 13.52 -10.48
N SER A 38 8.31 13.98 -9.33
CA SER A 38 7.74 15.31 -9.18
C SER A 38 8.77 16.26 -8.59
N VAL A 39 8.94 17.39 -9.22
CA VAL A 39 9.76 18.50 -8.74
C VAL A 39 8.85 19.59 -8.21
N TYR A 40 8.82 19.72 -6.90
CA TYR A 40 8.08 20.78 -6.24
C TYR A 40 8.99 21.99 -5.98
N PHE A 41 8.51 23.15 -6.38
CA PHE A 41 9.15 24.44 -6.15
C PHE A 41 8.11 25.39 -5.57
N ASP A 42 8.31 25.81 -4.32
CA ASP A 42 7.47 26.76 -3.65
C ASP A 42 7.93 28.20 -4.00
N GLU A 43 7.19 28.87 -4.86
CA GLU A 43 7.48 30.23 -5.26
C GLU A 43 7.33 31.23 -4.09
N GLU A 44 6.44 30.95 -3.13
CA GLU A 44 6.26 31.81 -1.95
C GLU A 44 7.47 31.74 -1.02
N GLU A 45 8.07 30.56 -0.85
CA GLU A 45 9.23 30.35 0.03
C GLU A 45 10.54 30.83 -0.63
N PHE A 46 10.70 30.59 -1.94
CA PHE A 46 11.99 30.81 -2.63
C PHE A 46 11.98 32.01 -3.59
N GLY A 47 10.85 32.69 -3.79
CA GLY A 47 10.67 33.73 -4.79
C GLY A 47 10.73 33.20 -6.23
N ASN A 48 10.36 33.99 -7.19
CA ASN A 48 10.41 33.62 -8.61
C ASN A 48 11.85 33.55 -9.13
N LYS A 49 12.47 32.36 -9.05
CA LYS A 49 13.83 32.09 -9.50
C LYS A 49 13.85 30.93 -10.51
N PRO A 50 13.59 31.19 -11.79
CA PRO A 50 13.54 30.18 -12.85
C PRO A 50 14.79 29.27 -12.92
N GLU A 51 15.96 29.85 -12.63
CA GLU A 51 17.22 29.08 -12.62
C GLU A 51 17.26 27.99 -11.54
N GLN A 52 16.62 28.22 -10.39
CA GLN A 52 16.56 27.21 -9.33
C GLN A 52 15.58 26.09 -9.69
N LEU A 53 14.47 26.41 -10.31
CA LEU A 53 13.53 25.42 -10.84
C LEU A 53 14.23 24.57 -11.88
N GLU A 54 14.92 25.17 -12.84
CA GLU A 54 15.63 24.40 -13.90
C GLU A 54 16.69 23.47 -13.30
N LYS A 55 17.48 23.91 -12.33
CA LYS A 55 18.43 23.04 -11.60
C LYS A 55 17.75 21.85 -10.92
N ARG A 56 16.58 22.06 -10.34
CA ARG A 56 15.81 20.96 -9.72
C ARG A 56 15.23 20.02 -10.76
N MET A 57 14.73 20.54 -11.87
CA MET A 57 14.26 19.74 -13.00
C MET A 57 15.40 18.90 -13.60
N GLU A 58 16.58 19.46 -13.74
CA GLU A 58 17.78 18.77 -14.21
C GLU A 58 18.19 17.64 -13.25
N ALA A 59 18.17 17.91 -11.95
CA ALA A 59 18.40 16.89 -10.93
C ALA A 59 17.35 15.77 -11.00
N GLY A 60 16.08 16.11 -11.22
CA GLY A 60 15.00 15.15 -11.43
C GLY A 60 15.24 14.28 -12.69
N ARG A 61 15.62 14.89 -13.80
CA ARG A 61 15.97 14.18 -15.04
C ARG A 61 17.13 13.17 -14.83
N LYS A 62 18.16 13.57 -14.07
CA LYS A 62 19.27 12.68 -13.71
C LYS A 62 18.81 11.48 -12.90
N ILE A 63 18.03 11.71 -11.83
CA ILE A 63 17.48 10.65 -10.98
C ILE A 63 16.67 9.64 -11.81
N ILE A 64 15.83 10.12 -12.70
CA ILE A 64 15.00 9.28 -13.57
C ILE A 64 15.84 8.51 -14.59
N SER A 65 16.87 9.13 -15.17
CA SER A 65 17.78 8.45 -16.10
C SER A 65 18.49 7.29 -15.42
N GLU A 66 19.04 7.53 -14.22
CA GLU A 66 19.70 6.49 -13.42
C GLU A 66 18.73 5.34 -13.08
N ALA A 67 17.47 5.65 -12.75
CA ALA A 67 16.45 4.65 -12.48
C ALA A 67 16.12 3.80 -13.71
N ARG A 68 15.96 4.42 -14.89
CA ARG A 68 15.72 3.72 -16.16
C ARG A 68 16.89 2.81 -16.53
N GLU A 69 18.11 3.32 -16.43
CA GLU A 69 19.31 2.54 -16.72
C GLU A 69 19.42 1.32 -15.79
N MET A 70 19.14 1.51 -14.49
CA MET A 70 19.09 0.40 -13.53
C MET A 70 18.06 -0.66 -13.93
N VAL A 71 16.83 -0.25 -14.24
CA VAL A 71 15.74 -1.15 -14.62
C VAL A 71 16.04 -1.89 -15.93
N SER A 72 16.61 -1.19 -16.94
CA SER A 72 17.01 -1.79 -18.20
C SER A 72 18.12 -2.83 -17.99
N ARG A 73 19.16 -2.47 -17.22
CA ARG A 73 20.32 -3.34 -16.99
C ARG A 73 20.00 -4.56 -16.13
N GLU A 74 19.24 -4.37 -15.02
CA GLU A 74 19.04 -5.43 -14.02
C GLU A 74 17.83 -6.30 -14.32
N PHE A 75 16.82 -5.75 -14.99
CA PHE A 75 15.55 -6.44 -15.24
C PHE A 75 15.23 -6.67 -16.71
N ALA A 76 15.98 -6.06 -17.64
CA ALA A 76 15.72 -6.06 -19.08
C ALA A 76 14.33 -5.48 -19.43
N ILE A 77 13.92 -4.41 -18.74
CA ILE A 77 12.64 -3.72 -18.94
C ILE A 77 12.91 -2.32 -19.45
N GLU A 78 12.19 -1.92 -20.50
CA GLU A 78 12.12 -0.55 -20.93
C GLU A 78 10.99 0.18 -20.21
N ALA A 79 11.33 1.16 -19.37
CA ALA A 79 10.36 1.95 -18.65
C ALA A 79 10.12 3.30 -19.32
N GLU A 80 8.83 3.69 -19.42
CA GLU A 80 8.49 5.09 -19.68
C GLU A 80 8.88 5.94 -18.47
N SER A 81 9.25 7.20 -18.66
CA SER A 81 9.61 8.03 -17.53
C SER A 81 9.31 9.50 -17.74
N PHE A 82 8.94 10.19 -16.65
CA PHE A 82 8.54 11.59 -16.67
C PHE A 82 9.12 12.33 -15.48
N VAL A 83 9.49 13.59 -15.71
CA VAL A 83 9.75 14.57 -14.66
C VAL A 83 8.73 15.67 -14.86
N SER A 84 7.96 15.96 -13.82
CA SER A 84 6.92 16.98 -13.87
C SER A 84 7.06 17.94 -12.70
N GLU A 85 6.80 19.20 -12.96
CA GLU A 85 6.68 20.22 -11.93
C GLU A 85 5.32 20.13 -11.25
N GLY A 86 5.28 20.35 -9.95
CA GLY A 86 4.06 20.45 -9.16
C GLY A 86 4.10 19.67 -7.87
N GLU A 87 3.02 19.78 -7.12
CA GLU A 87 2.81 19.05 -5.86
C GLU A 87 2.87 17.54 -6.08
N PRO A 88 3.75 16.80 -5.40
CA PRO A 88 3.97 15.39 -5.67
C PRO A 88 2.70 14.53 -5.64
N PRO A 89 1.77 14.65 -4.67
CA PRO A 89 0.56 13.84 -4.66
C PRO A 89 -0.32 14.07 -5.90
N GLU A 90 -0.43 15.31 -6.35
CA GLU A 90 -1.26 15.70 -7.48
C GLU A 90 -0.62 15.22 -8.81
N VAL A 91 0.68 15.45 -8.98
CA VAL A 91 1.43 14.99 -10.15
C VAL A 91 1.35 13.47 -10.30
N ILE A 92 1.55 12.72 -9.21
CA ILE A 92 1.51 11.26 -9.24
C ILE A 92 0.09 10.77 -9.58
N ALA A 93 -0.94 11.33 -8.94
CA ALA A 93 -2.32 10.91 -9.16
C ALA A 93 -2.84 11.31 -10.56
N SER A 94 -2.49 12.50 -11.08
CA SER A 94 -2.86 12.92 -12.43
C SER A 94 -2.15 12.08 -13.50
N THR A 95 -0.85 11.86 -13.35
CA THR A 95 -0.07 10.98 -14.25
C THR A 95 -0.65 9.57 -14.28
N ALA A 96 -1.01 9.00 -13.13
CA ALA A 96 -1.62 7.69 -13.05
C ALA A 96 -2.93 7.62 -13.84
N ARG A 97 -3.76 8.66 -13.72
CA ARG A 97 -5.04 8.75 -14.45
C ARG A 97 -4.84 8.92 -15.94
N GLU A 98 -3.98 9.84 -16.36
CA GLU A 98 -3.67 10.12 -17.78
C GLU A 98 -3.10 8.90 -18.50
N LYS A 99 -2.24 8.15 -17.81
CA LYS A 99 -1.60 6.95 -18.38
C LYS A 99 -2.43 5.68 -18.22
N GLY A 100 -3.61 5.74 -17.61
CA GLY A 100 -4.47 4.58 -17.37
C GLY A 100 -3.76 3.52 -16.51
N VAL A 101 -3.12 3.95 -15.44
CA VAL A 101 -2.38 3.10 -14.49
C VAL A 101 -3.34 2.34 -13.61
N ASP A 102 -3.06 1.09 -13.34
CA ASP A 102 -3.84 0.22 -12.47
C ASP A 102 -3.21 0.01 -11.08
N LEU A 103 -1.92 0.37 -10.93
CA LEU A 103 -1.21 0.33 -9.65
C LEU A 103 -0.20 1.47 -9.55
N ILE A 104 -0.27 2.26 -8.49
CA ILE A 104 0.80 3.16 -8.08
C ILE A 104 1.68 2.44 -7.07
N ALA A 105 2.99 2.38 -7.28
CA ALA A 105 3.95 1.86 -6.32
C ALA A 105 4.82 3.01 -5.78
N MET A 106 5.00 3.06 -4.47
CA MET A 106 5.77 4.13 -3.84
C MET A 106 6.38 3.72 -2.50
N GLY A 107 7.37 4.47 -2.05
CA GLY A 107 7.94 4.30 -0.72
C GLY A 107 7.07 4.90 0.38
N THR A 108 7.30 4.51 1.62
CA THR A 108 6.63 5.11 2.80
C THR A 108 7.10 6.52 3.11
N HIS A 109 8.36 6.85 2.78
CA HIS A 109 9.00 8.13 3.01
C HIS A 109 9.83 8.52 1.79
N GLY A 110 9.95 9.81 1.56
CA GLY A 110 10.87 10.37 0.57
C GLY A 110 12.17 10.88 1.19
N ARG A 111 12.98 11.59 0.39
CA ARG A 111 14.28 12.17 0.77
C ARG A 111 14.25 13.08 2.00
N ARG A 112 13.10 13.73 2.28
CA ARG A 112 12.92 14.66 3.40
C ARG A 112 12.41 14.00 4.68
N GLY A 113 12.13 12.70 4.67
CA GLY A 113 11.56 11.96 5.80
C GLY A 113 12.52 11.82 6.97
N ILE A 114 12.53 12.79 7.89
CA ILE A 114 13.43 12.82 9.06
C ILE A 114 12.80 12.14 10.29
N LYS A 115 11.48 11.95 10.33
CA LYS A 115 10.80 11.39 11.50
C LYS A 115 10.21 10.01 11.20
N ARG A 116 10.82 8.96 11.75
CA ARG A 116 10.42 7.55 11.61
C ARG A 116 9.00 7.21 12.10
N PHE A 117 8.27 8.16 12.65
CA PHE A 117 6.97 7.94 13.30
C PHE A 117 5.78 8.63 12.61
N ILE A 118 5.99 9.30 11.48
CA ILE A 118 4.93 9.99 10.75
C ILE A 118 4.98 9.53 9.29
N MET A 119 3.85 9.13 8.74
CA MET A 119 3.72 8.80 7.31
C MET A 119 4.09 10.03 6.47
N GLY A 120 4.83 9.82 5.37
CA GLY A 120 5.19 10.90 4.46
C GLY A 120 3.92 11.58 3.89
N SER A 121 3.91 12.91 3.86
CA SER A 121 2.79 13.69 3.32
C SER A 121 2.45 13.29 1.87
N VAL A 122 3.46 12.96 1.08
CA VAL A 122 3.28 12.49 -0.30
C VAL A 122 2.54 11.16 -0.32
N THR A 123 2.92 10.18 0.52
CA THR A 123 2.27 8.86 0.55
C THR A 123 0.81 8.99 0.98
N SER A 124 0.54 9.78 2.02
CA SER A 124 -0.83 10.06 2.48
C SER A 124 -1.66 10.75 1.39
N GLY A 125 -1.09 11.78 0.77
CA GLY A 125 -1.75 12.52 -0.30
C GLY A 125 -2.05 11.67 -1.53
N VAL A 126 -1.09 10.84 -1.97
CA VAL A 126 -1.31 9.92 -3.11
C VAL A 126 -2.42 8.93 -2.78
N ILE A 127 -2.40 8.29 -1.60
CA ILE A 127 -3.50 7.40 -1.19
C ILE A 127 -4.83 8.14 -1.16
N GLY A 128 -4.87 9.41 -0.74
CA GLY A 128 -6.09 10.23 -0.76
C GLY A 128 -6.63 10.49 -2.18
N HIS A 129 -5.77 10.79 -3.14
CA HIS A 129 -6.14 11.27 -4.48
C HIS A 129 -6.13 10.20 -5.57
N ALA A 130 -5.49 9.04 -5.35
CA ALA A 130 -5.39 7.97 -6.32
C ALA A 130 -6.76 7.40 -6.68
N SER A 131 -6.97 7.14 -7.98
CA SER A 131 -8.14 6.44 -8.52
C SER A 131 -7.90 4.94 -8.75
N CYS A 132 -6.68 4.47 -8.51
CA CYS A 132 -6.25 3.08 -8.59
C CYS A 132 -5.58 2.64 -7.29
N ASP A 133 -5.30 1.37 -7.15
CA ASP A 133 -4.65 0.81 -5.97
C ASP A 133 -3.24 1.37 -5.76
N VAL A 134 -2.81 1.39 -4.49
CA VAL A 134 -1.50 1.92 -4.11
C VAL A 134 -0.71 0.85 -3.35
N LEU A 135 0.43 0.44 -3.89
CA LEU A 135 1.39 -0.44 -3.23
C LEU A 135 2.44 0.41 -2.51
N VAL A 136 2.46 0.32 -1.19
CA VAL A 136 3.43 1.02 -0.36
C VAL A 136 4.52 0.06 0.08
N VAL A 137 5.77 0.37 -0.29
CA VAL A 137 6.94 -0.48 0.00
C VAL A 137 7.87 0.23 0.97
N LYS A 138 8.26 -0.45 2.04
CA LYS A 138 9.09 0.14 3.10
C LYS A 138 10.56 -0.26 3.02
N LYS A 139 10.83 -1.49 2.60
CA LYS A 139 12.19 -2.03 2.52
C LYS A 139 12.37 -2.76 1.20
N PRO A 140 13.59 -2.75 0.64
CA PRO A 140 13.90 -3.64 -0.45
C PRO A 140 13.67 -5.08 0.00
N CYS A 141 12.91 -5.81 -0.78
CA CYS A 141 12.82 -7.24 -0.62
C CYS A 141 14.12 -7.87 -1.16
N THR A 142 14.84 -8.63 -0.35
CA THR A 142 16.08 -9.28 -0.76
C THR A 142 15.84 -10.53 -1.61
N GLN A 143 14.60 -11.03 -1.67
CA GLN A 143 14.19 -12.23 -2.39
C GLN A 143 12.92 -12.01 -3.21
N CYS A 144 12.69 -10.78 -3.69
CA CYS A 144 11.50 -10.46 -4.49
C CYS A 144 11.48 -11.27 -5.79
N THR A 145 10.46 -12.11 -5.91
CA THR A 145 10.19 -12.91 -7.11
C THR A 145 9.22 -12.21 -8.06
N GLY A 146 8.72 -11.03 -7.68
CA GLY A 146 7.62 -10.32 -8.37
C GLY A 146 6.26 -10.99 -8.16
N ALA A 147 6.14 -11.87 -7.15
CA ALA A 147 4.90 -12.48 -6.69
C ALA A 147 4.82 -12.46 -5.19
N PHE A 148 3.60 -12.50 -4.70
CA PHE A 148 3.30 -12.69 -3.29
C PHE A 148 2.79 -14.12 -3.09
N ALA A 149 3.26 -14.79 -2.02
CA ALA A 149 2.90 -16.16 -1.70
C ALA A 149 1.95 -16.24 -0.47
N SER A 150 1.99 -15.24 0.39
CA SER A 150 1.24 -15.24 1.66
C SER A 150 0.66 -13.87 1.97
N ILE A 151 -0.65 -13.74 1.80
CA ILE A 151 -1.38 -12.48 1.93
C ILE A 151 -2.10 -12.43 3.28
N LEU A 152 -1.86 -11.37 4.07
CA LEU A 152 -2.71 -11.04 5.20
C LEU A 152 -3.79 -10.05 4.74
N LEU A 153 -5.04 -10.37 5.04
CA LEU A 153 -6.20 -9.54 4.76
C LEU A 153 -6.88 -9.14 6.07
N PRO A 154 -6.65 -7.95 6.61
CA PRO A 154 -7.49 -7.41 7.67
C PRO A 154 -8.91 -7.22 7.15
N PHE A 155 -9.88 -7.87 7.82
CA PHE A 155 -11.27 -7.90 7.37
C PHE A 155 -12.21 -7.56 8.51
N ASP A 156 -12.92 -6.43 8.39
CA ASP A 156 -13.88 -5.95 9.38
C ASP A 156 -15.34 -6.02 8.89
N GLY A 157 -15.58 -6.55 7.70
CA GLY A 157 -16.90 -6.65 7.08
C GLY A 157 -17.40 -5.35 6.44
N SER A 158 -16.62 -4.26 6.48
CA SER A 158 -16.93 -3.00 5.78
C SER A 158 -16.83 -3.18 4.26
N ASP A 159 -17.46 -2.28 3.49
CA ASP A 159 -17.37 -2.31 2.03
C ASP A 159 -15.92 -2.16 1.54
N PHE A 160 -15.08 -1.43 2.25
CA PHE A 160 -13.66 -1.31 1.95
C PHE A 160 -12.91 -2.62 2.17
N SER A 161 -13.19 -3.35 3.26
CA SER A 161 -12.56 -4.66 3.48
C SER A 161 -13.10 -5.74 2.54
N LYS A 162 -14.36 -5.68 2.12
CA LYS A 162 -14.92 -6.56 1.08
C LYS A 162 -14.26 -6.30 -0.27
N LYS A 163 -14.02 -5.02 -0.62
CA LYS A 163 -13.28 -4.68 -1.82
C LYS A 163 -11.83 -5.18 -1.75
N ALA A 164 -11.18 -5.02 -0.59
CA ALA A 164 -9.84 -5.57 -0.35
C ALA A 164 -9.82 -7.10 -0.48
N LEU A 165 -10.85 -7.80 0.00
CA LEU A 165 -11.02 -9.24 -0.16
C LEU A 165 -11.08 -9.66 -1.63
N SER A 166 -11.87 -8.96 -2.44
CA SER A 166 -11.98 -9.23 -3.89
C SER A 166 -10.65 -9.06 -4.61
N HIS A 167 -9.86 -8.04 -4.24
CA HIS A 167 -8.52 -7.80 -4.81
C HIS A 167 -7.49 -8.82 -4.31
N ALA A 168 -7.51 -9.16 -3.02
CA ALA A 168 -6.66 -10.21 -2.46
C ALA A 168 -6.93 -11.56 -3.12
N TYR A 169 -8.21 -11.89 -3.33
CA TYR A 169 -8.62 -13.11 -4.01
C TYR A 169 -8.13 -13.14 -5.48
N ALA A 170 -8.35 -12.07 -6.24
CA ALA A 170 -7.88 -12.00 -7.62
C ALA A 170 -6.35 -12.13 -7.71
N LEU A 171 -5.62 -11.50 -6.78
CA LEU A 171 -4.17 -11.59 -6.69
C LEU A 171 -3.72 -13.00 -6.31
N ALA A 172 -4.33 -13.61 -5.30
CA ALA A 172 -4.01 -14.97 -4.86
C ALA A 172 -4.27 -16.01 -5.94
N LYS A 173 -5.40 -15.89 -6.66
CA LYS A 173 -5.70 -16.75 -7.80
C LYS A 173 -4.67 -16.63 -8.92
N ASP A 174 -4.23 -15.40 -9.19
CA ASP A 174 -3.25 -15.10 -10.24
C ASP A 174 -1.83 -15.58 -9.87
N GLU A 175 -1.48 -15.57 -8.60
CA GLU A 175 -0.12 -15.85 -8.11
C GLU A 175 0.05 -17.20 -7.41
N GLY A 176 -1.05 -17.88 -7.09
CA GLY A 176 -1.04 -19.11 -6.28
C GLY A 176 -0.77 -18.84 -4.80
N ALA A 177 -1.15 -17.65 -4.32
CA ALA A 177 -0.93 -17.25 -2.93
C ALA A 177 -2.00 -17.82 -2.00
N GLU A 178 -1.64 -17.93 -0.71
CA GLU A 178 -2.58 -18.20 0.37
C GLU A 178 -3.06 -16.87 0.99
N ILE A 179 -4.32 -16.84 1.43
CA ILE A 179 -4.89 -15.68 2.13
C ILE A 179 -5.16 -16.06 3.58
N THR A 180 -4.77 -15.19 4.51
CA THR A 180 -5.23 -15.23 5.89
C THR A 180 -6.13 -14.03 6.14
N ALA A 181 -7.43 -14.24 6.34
CA ALA A 181 -8.35 -13.19 6.77
C ALA A 181 -8.25 -13.01 8.28
N LEU A 182 -7.97 -11.80 8.73
CA LEU A 182 -7.81 -11.44 10.14
C LEU A 182 -8.90 -10.47 10.57
N TYR A 183 -9.71 -10.87 11.54
CA TYR A 183 -10.57 -9.95 12.29
C TYR A 183 -9.95 -9.63 13.64
N VAL A 184 -9.97 -8.36 14.04
CA VAL A 184 -9.49 -7.93 15.36
C VAL A 184 -10.65 -7.40 16.19
N ILE A 185 -10.96 -8.10 17.28
CA ILE A 185 -11.93 -7.64 18.28
C ILE A 185 -11.30 -6.46 19.04
N PRO A 186 -11.90 -5.25 19.01
CA PRO A 186 -11.36 -4.12 19.75
C PRO A 186 -11.40 -4.37 21.26
N ARG A 187 -10.37 -3.94 22.00
CA ARG A 187 -10.42 -3.95 23.45
C ARG A 187 -11.29 -2.80 23.95
N TYR A 188 -12.39 -3.14 24.58
CA TYR A 188 -13.29 -2.18 25.22
C TYR A 188 -12.92 -1.86 26.67
N GLU A 189 -11.77 -2.36 27.18
CA GLU A 189 -11.38 -2.22 28.58
C GLU A 189 -11.27 -0.76 29.05
N GLU A 190 -10.94 0.17 28.15
CA GLU A 190 -10.88 1.61 28.48
C GLU A 190 -12.26 2.31 28.46
N MET A 191 -13.25 1.74 27.79
CA MET A 191 -14.59 2.34 27.69
C MET A 191 -15.59 1.82 28.74
N ILE A 192 -15.38 0.62 29.28
CA ILE A 192 -16.34 -0.02 30.17
C ILE A 192 -15.59 -0.60 31.38
N GLY A 193 -15.15 0.27 32.27
CA GLY A 193 -14.33 -0.07 33.45
C GLY A 193 -14.98 -1.02 34.47
N PHE A 194 -16.19 -1.52 34.24
CA PHE A 194 -16.92 -2.32 35.24
C PHE A 194 -17.74 -3.51 34.72
N MET A 195 -17.81 -3.81 33.43
CA MET A 195 -18.61 -4.92 32.91
C MET A 195 -17.80 -5.95 32.14
N LYS A 196 -16.92 -6.68 32.82
CA LYS A 196 -16.39 -7.96 32.30
C LYS A 196 -17.46 -9.06 32.55
N THR A 197 -18.52 -9.07 31.77
CA THR A 197 -19.41 -10.23 31.78
C THR A 197 -19.02 -11.18 30.67
N ASP A 198 -18.90 -12.47 31.00
CA ASP A 198 -18.65 -13.55 30.01
C ASP A 198 -19.65 -13.51 28.85
N SER A 199 -20.83 -12.98 29.09
CA SER A 199 -21.86 -12.77 28.06
C SER A 199 -21.43 -11.78 26.99
N ILE A 200 -20.84 -10.62 27.33
CA ILE A 200 -20.39 -9.62 26.37
C ILE A 200 -19.24 -10.18 25.56
N ARG A 201 -18.29 -10.85 26.19
CA ARG A 201 -17.18 -11.49 25.51
C ARG A 201 -17.66 -12.54 24.50
N LYS A 202 -18.57 -13.40 24.87
CA LYS A 202 -19.19 -14.40 23.97
C LYS A 202 -19.87 -13.73 22.79
N SER A 203 -20.61 -12.64 23.00
CA SER A 203 -21.26 -11.89 21.93
C SER A 203 -20.25 -11.30 20.93
N LEU A 204 -19.14 -10.74 21.42
CA LEU A 204 -18.08 -10.18 20.56
C LEU A 204 -17.39 -11.26 19.72
N TYR A 205 -17.12 -12.43 20.31
CA TYR A 205 -16.55 -13.56 19.57
C TYR A 205 -17.53 -14.12 18.54
N SER A 206 -18.82 -14.26 18.89
CA SER A 206 -19.84 -14.68 17.91
C SER A 206 -19.97 -13.71 16.74
N GLU A 207 -19.87 -12.41 16.99
CA GLU A 207 -19.89 -11.41 15.92
C GLU A 207 -18.62 -11.50 15.07
N ALA A 208 -17.45 -11.70 15.70
CA ALA A 208 -16.19 -11.90 14.98
C ALA A 208 -16.25 -13.14 14.06
N GLU A 209 -16.78 -14.25 14.57
CA GLU A 209 -16.99 -15.48 13.78
C GLU A 209 -17.92 -15.23 12.60
N ARG A 210 -19.02 -14.50 12.82
CA ARG A 210 -19.95 -14.13 11.74
C ARG A 210 -19.29 -13.29 10.66
N ILE A 211 -18.47 -12.31 11.04
CA ILE A 211 -17.76 -11.45 10.09
C ILE A 211 -16.73 -12.27 9.29
N ILE A 212 -15.97 -13.11 9.95
CA ILE A 212 -14.99 -13.98 9.27
C ILE A 212 -15.66 -15.00 8.35
N GLU A 213 -16.83 -15.52 8.71
CA GLU A 213 -17.59 -16.44 7.87
C GLU A 213 -18.07 -15.77 6.58
N MET A 214 -18.40 -14.47 6.60
CA MET A 214 -18.68 -13.72 5.37
C MET A 214 -17.49 -13.74 4.41
N ALA A 215 -16.25 -13.57 4.91
CA ALA A 215 -15.07 -13.64 4.05
C ALA A 215 -14.89 -15.04 3.42
N LYS A 216 -15.23 -16.12 4.13
CA LYS A 216 -15.19 -17.48 3.59
C LYS A 216 -16.21 -17.71 2.48
N GLN A 217 -17.44 -17.25 2.69
CA GLN A 217 -18.53 -17.42 1.73
C GLN A 217 -18.23 -16.74 0.39
N ASP A 218 -17.59 -15.56 0.44
CA ASP A 218 -17.23 -14.81 -0.76
C ASP A 218 -16.11 -15.51 -1.59
N ILE A 219 -15.29 -16.36 -0.96
CA ILE A 219 -14.13 -17.02 -1.61
C ILE A 219 -14.38 -18.52 -1.94
N SER A 220 -15.33 -19.19 -1.28
CA SER A 220 -15.43 -20.64 -1.16
C SER A 220 -15.58 -21.46 -2.46
N SER A 221 -15.46 -20.88 -3.66
CA SER A 221 -15.76 -21.63 -4.89
C SER A 221 -14.59 -21.88 -5.86
N ASN A 222 -13.35 -21.40 -5.65
CA ASN A 222 -12.41 -21.33 -6.79
C ASN A 222 -10.91 -21.61 -6.52
N GLY A 223 -10.56 -22.49 -5.60
CA GLY A 223 -9.18 -23.00 -5.52
C GLY A 223 -8.14 -22.08 -4.86
N VAL A 224 -8.56 -21.03 -4.15
CA VAL A 224 -7.68 -20.22 -3.28
C VAL A 224 -7.81 -20.69 -1.85
N THR A 225 -6.70 -20.95 -1.18
CA THR A 225 -6.66 -21.31 0.25
C THR A 225 -6.93 -20.07 1.09
N LEU A 226 -8.02 -20.11 1.89
CA LEU A 226 -8.35 -19.07 2.86
C LEU A 226 -8.25 -19.61 4.28
N ALA A 227 -7.23 -19.18 5.02
CA ALA A 227 -7.17 -19.34 6.47
C ALA A 227 -7.84 -18.14 7.16
N THR A 228 -8.25 -18.33 8.40
CA THR A 228 -8.89 -17.27 9.19
C THR A 228 -8.27 -17.16 10.57
N SER A 229 -8.19 -15.94 11.11
CA SER A 229 -7.71 -15.66 12.46
C SER A 229 -8.56 -14.60 13.11
N ILE A 230 -8.81 -14.76 14.40
CA ILE A 230 -9.48 -13.75 15.25
C ILE A 230 -8.50 -13.41 16.36
N GLU A 231 -8.17 -12.15 16.48
CA GLU A 231 -7.28 -11.62 17.51
C GLU A 231 -8.03 -10.57 18.34
N GLU A 232 -7.55 -10.27 19.55
CA GLU A 232 -8.13 -9.26 20.44
C GLU A 232 -7.10 -8.17 20.74
N GLY A 233 -7.44 -6.90 20.52
CA GLY A 233 -6.54 -5.80 20.83
C GLY A 233 -6.69 -4.56 19.96
N ASN A 234 -5.60 -3.80 19.84
CA ASN A 234 -5.54 -2.71 18.85
C ASN A 234 -5.38 -3.27 17.46
N ALA A 235 -6.27 -2.88 16.55
CA ALA A 235 -6.31 -3.46 15.20
C ALA A 235 -4.97 -3.30 14.45
N GLY A 236 -4.38 -2.10 14.46
CA GLY A 236 -3.10 -1.85 13.77
C GLY A 236 -1.97 -2.71 14.31
N ASP A 237 -1.88 -2.86 15.64
CA ASP A 237 -0.83 -3.66 16.28
C ASP A 237 -1.01 -5.15 15.97
N LYS A 238 -2.25 -5.65 16.08
CA LYS A 238 -2.54 -7.06 15.82
C LYS A 238 -2.33 -7.45 14.35
N ILE A 239 -2.63 -6.57 13.42
CA ILE A 239 -2.32 -6.78 12.00
C ILE A 239 -0.80 -6.94 11.81
N ILE A 240 0.00 -6.05 12.40
CA ILE A 240 1.46 -6.08 12.28
C ILE A 240 2.05 -7.33 12.96
N GLU A 241 1.60 -7.64 14.18
CA GLU A 241 2.01 -8.83 14.92
C GLU A 241 1.70 -10.11 14.13
N THR A 242 0.49 -10.22 13.59
CA THR A 242 0.06 -11.38 12.82
C THR A 242 0.86 -11.52 11.52
N ALA A 243 1.06 -10.42 10.78
CA ALA A 243 1.87 -10.43 9.57
C ALA A 243 3.31 -10.92 9.83
N ASN A 244 3.92 -10.47 10.92
CA ASN A 244 5.26 -10.89 11.29
C ASN A 244 5.30 -12.36 11.75
N LYS A 245 4.34 -12.80 12.58
CA LYS A 245 4.23 -14.17 13.11
C LYS A 245 4.02 -15.18 11.99
N MET A 246 3.14 -14.87 11.04
CA MET A 246 2.83 -15.74 9.90
C MET A 246 3.79 -15.57 8.72
N LYS A 247 4.71 -14.59 8.80
CA LYS A 247 5.65 -14.25 7.74
C LYS A 247 4.95 -13.91 6.42
N ASN A 248 3.80 -13.22 6.51
CA ASN A 248 3.12 -12.76 5.31
C ASN A 248 4.02 -11.80 4.54
N ASP A 249 3.99 -11.91 3.22
CA ASP A 249 4.80 -11.09 2.31
C ASP A 249 4.02 -9.93 1.69
N LEU A 250 2.69 -9.88 1.91
CA LEU A 250 1.82 -8.77 1.55
C LEU A 250 0.69 -8.60 2.56
N ILE A 251 0.36 -7.34 2.88
CA ILE A 251 -0.90 -7.00 3.54
C ILE A 251 -1.80 -6.32 2.50
N VAL A 252 -3.03 -6.81 2.31
CA VAL A 252 -4.03 -6.18 1.44
C VAL A 252 -5.13 -5.61 2.30
N MET A 253 -5.37 -4.31 2.23
CA MET A 253 -6.37 -3.66 3.06
C MET A 253 -7.04 -2.48 2.37
N GLY A 254 -8.24 -2.12 2.81
CA GLY A 254 -8.93 -0.94 2.34
C GLY A 254 -8.28 0.35 2.86
N SER A 255 -8.50 1.45 2.16
CA SER A 255 -8.03 2.77 2.59
C SER A 255 -8.75 3.28 3.85
N TYR A 256 -9.95 2.77 4.14
CA TYR A 256 -10.79 3.09 5.30
C TYR A 256 -11.40 1.83 5.90
N GLY A 257 -11.91 1.93 7.12
CA GLY A 257 -12.75 0.91 7.77
C GLY A 257 -14.10 1.50 8.16
N TRP A 258 -14.83 0.84 9.05
CA TRP A 258 -16.20 1.20 9.50
C TRP A 258 -16.40 2.66 9.94
N ARG A 259 -15.36 3.33 10.42
CA ARG A 259 -15.43 4.72 10.92
C ARG A 259 -15.04 5.77 9.89
N GLY A 260 -14.76 5.38 8.65
CA GLY A 260 -14.29 6.29 7.60
C GLY A 260 -15.42 7.16 7.04
N VAL A 261 -15.68 8.30 7.66
CA VAL A 261 -16.72 9.26 7.26
C VAL A 261 -16.20 10.27 6.22
N ASN A 262 -14.89 10.47 6.13
CA ASN A 262 -14.31 11.51 5.29
C ASN A 262 -13.28 10.91 4.33
N LYS A 263 -13.63 10.82 3.04
CA LYS A 263 -12.80 10.21 1.97
C LYS A 263 -11.44 10.90 1.73
N ALA A 264 -11.17 12.01 2.39
CA ALA A 264 -9.92 12.76 2.27
C ALA A 264 -8.85 12.36 3.29
N ILE A 265 -9.19 11.56 4.33
CA ILE A 265 -8.28 11.24 5.43
C ILE A 265 -8.12 9.71 5.49
N LEU A 266 -6.89 9.22 5.36
CA LEU A 266 -6.57 7.80 5.51
C LEU A 266 -6.99 7.27 6.88
N GLY A 267 -7.51 6.04 6.95
CA GLY A 267 -7.90 5.41 8.21
C GLY A 267 -6.69 5.22 9.14
N SER A 268 -6.86 5.53 10.43
CA SER A 268 -5.79 5.44 11.45
C SER A 268 -5.15 4.04 11.54
N THR A 269 -5.94 2.98 11.35
CA THR A 269 -5.44 1.60 11.29
C THR A 269 -4.53 1.41 10.08
N THR A 270 -4.97 1.87 8.90
CA THR A 270 -4.19 1.76 7.65
C THR A 270 -2.89 2.54 7.75
N GLU A 271 -2.93 3.77 8.26
CA GLU A 271 -1.75 4.58 8.52
C GLU A 271 -0.77 3.87 9.46
N ARG A 272 -1.26 3.34 10.60
CA ARG A 272 -0.44 2.61 11.57
C ARG A 272 0.22 1.37 10.97
N VAL A 273 -0.50 0.61 10.15
CA VAL A 273 0.04 -0.56 9.44
C VAL A 273 1.11 -0.15 8.44
N ILE A 274 0.87 0.87 7.61
CA ILE A 274 1.86 1.39 6.65
C ILE A 274 3.15 1.81 7.35
N MET A 275 3.02 2.48 8.50
CA MET A 275 4.19 2.98 9.23
C MET A 275 5.02 1.88 9.87
N ASN A 276 4.41 0.78 10.30
CA ASN A 276 5.07 -0.19 11.18
C ASN A 276 5.21 -1.60 10.59
N SER A 277 4.57 -1.90 9.45
CA SER A 277 4.71 -3.19 8.79
C SER A 277 6.13 -3.44 8.28
N SER A 278 6.55 -4.69 8.28
CA SER A 278 7.80 -5.16 7.67
C SER A 278 7.65 -5.58 6.21
N CYS A 279 6.44 -5.89 5.77
CA CYS A 279 6.13 -6.26 4.38
C CYS A 279 5.39 -5.13 3.64
N PRO A 280 5.34 -5.19 2.30
CA PRO A 280 4.54 -4.28 1.48
C PRO A 280 3.06 -4.29 1.85
N ILE A 281 2.41 -3.13 1.63
CA ILE A 281 0.98 -2.97 1.86
C ILE A 281 0.30 -2.53 0.56
N LEU A 282 -0.69 -3.29 0.11
CA LEU A 282 -1.58 -2.93 -0.98
C LEU A 282 -2.81 -2.25 -0.41
N VAL A 283 -2.93 -0.95 -0.65
CA VAL A 283 -4.10 -0.16 -0.27
C VAL A 283 -5.08 -0.15 -1.44
N VAL A 284 -6.22 -0.78 -1.26
CA VAL A 284 -7.27 -0.91 -2.27
C VAL A 284 -8.18 0.32 -2.27
N LYS A 285 -8.52 0.82 -3.48
CA LYS A 285 -9.28 2.06 -3.70
C LYS A 285 -10.72 1.81 -4.16
#